data_5f45d8770c048552cbb018b238474813
#
_entry.id   5f45d8770c048552cbb018b238474813
#
_cell.length_a   1.000
_cell.length_b   1.000
_cell.length_c   1.000
_cell.angle_alpha   90.00
_cell.angle_beta   90.00
_cell.angle_gamma   90.00
#
_symmetry.space_group_name_H-M   'P 1'
#
loop_
_entity.id
_entity.type
_entity.pdbx_description
1 polymer ?
#
loop_
_entity_poly.entity_id
_entity_poly.type
_entity_poly.pdbx_seq_one_letter_code
_entity_poly.pdbx_strand_id
1 'polypeptide(L)'
;MYKRQGQNGKLNPNATLGRVTNYKGRDYLLTPDDWEDVGMRTGLRQEYNFSVSAANEKSSFYVSLGYLGNEGITEGSDLKRLTGRLKADYQAKKWLKIGGNMGYARFDSNSLSNNGTSSSTGNIWAFVTQMAPIYPAYVRNADGSIMVDNNGIGMMDYGSGINAGMQRPFIADANPILDNKLNTRNSEGNAINGNAFVDITPIAVSYTPLTLP
;
A
#
# COMPACT_ATOMS: atom_id res chain seq x y z
N MET A 1 9.41 -6.10 22.01
CA MET A 1 8.79 -7.21 22.76
C MET A 1 8.96 -6.97 24.26
N TYR A 2 7.99 -6.36 24.92
CA TYR A 2 8.00 -6.17 26.36
C TYR A 2 7.76 -7.53 27.03
N LYS A 3 8.82 -8.14 27.53
CA LYS A 3 8.70 -9.29 28.44
C LYS A 3 8.05 -8.78 29.73
N ARG A 4 6.84 -9.21 30.00
CA ARG A 4 6.14 -8.93 31.25
C ARG A 4 6.84 -9.65 32.36
N GLN A 5 7.81 -8.98 33.00
CA GLN A 5 8.51 -9.51 34.15
C GLN A 5 7.71 -9.18 35.42
N GLY A 6 7.31 -10.20 36.15
CA GLY A 6 6.90 -10.03 37.53
C GLY A 6 8.11 -9.69 38.42
N GLN A 7 7.84 -9.30 39.63
CA GLN A 7 8.91 -9.17 40.65
C GLN A 7 9.70 -10.48 40.68
N ASN A 8 11.03 -10.38 40.67
CA ASN A 8 11.99 -11.51 40.64
C ASN A 8 12.25 -12.15 39.27
N GLY A 9 11.99 -11.47 38.15
CA GLY A 9 12.31 -11.95 36.79
C GLY A 9 11.44 -13.11 36.27
N LYS A 10 10.46 -13.55 37.02
CA LYS A 10 9.48 -14.55 36.57
C LYS A 10 8.32 -13.86 35.87
N LEU A 11 7.78 -14.53 34.83
CA LEU A 11 6.57 -14.07 34.15
C LEU A 11 5.41 -14.04 35.15
N ASN A 12 4.75 -12.89 35.26
CA ASN A 12 3.51 -12.82 36.04
C ASN A 12 2.41 -13.55 35.28
N PRO A 13 1.89 -14.68 35.74
CA PRO A 13 0.87 -15.43 35.01
C PRO A 13 -0.40 -14.60 34.77
N ASN A 14 -0.75 -13.71 35.68
CA ASN A 14 -1.89 -12.81 35.51
C ASN A 14 -1.67 -11.74 34.45
N ALA A 15 -0.42 -11.37 34.18
CA ALA A 15 -0.07 -10.41 33.13
C ALA A 15 -0.06 -11.03 31.72
N THR A 16 0.11 -12.36 31.63
CA THR A 16 0.06 -13.07 30.35
C THR A 16 -1.35 -13.41 29.91
N LEU A 17 -2.24 -13.63 30.88
CA LEU A 17 -3.65 -14.01 30.61
C LEU A 17 -4.59 -12.81 30.51
N GLY A 18 -4.10 -11.61 30.82
CA GLY A 18 -4.93 -10.43 30.92
C GLY A 18 -5.70 -10.38 32.26
N ARG A 19 -6.58 -9.41 32.41
CA ARG A 19 -7.42 -9.22 33.61
C ARG A 19 -8.87 -9.08 33.21
N VAL A 20 -9.73 -9.91 33.80
CA VAL A 20 -11.19 -9.74 33.71
C VAL A 20 -11.61 -8.61 34.66
N THR A 21 -12.34 -7.65 34.14
CA THR A 21 -12.83 -6.47 34.86
C THR A 21 -14.30 -6.30 34.57
N ASN A 22 -15.13 -6.18 35.63
CA ASN A 22 -16.54 -5.83 35.48
C ASN A 22 -16.69 -4.32 35.33
N TYR A 23 -17.37 -3.90 34.27
CA TYR A 23 -17.71 -2.51 34.02
C TYR A 23 -19.15 -2.39 33.56
N LYS A 24 -19.96 -1.63 34.28
CA LYS A 24 -21.39 -1.44 34.02
C LYS A 24 -22.15 -2.75 33.90
N GLY A 25 -21.82 -3.75 34.74
CA GLY A 25 -22.49 -5.05 34.79
C GLY A 25 -22.08 -6.06 33.70
N ARG A 26 -21.05 -5.76 32.92
CA ARG A 26 -20.48 -6.66 31.93
C ARG A 26 -19.02 -6.94 32.21
N ASP A 27 -18.60 -8.17 31.99
CA ASP A 27 -17.22 -8.60 32.15
C ASP A 27 -16.44 -8.44 30.85
N TYR A 28 -15.27 -7.82 30.95
CA TYR A 28 -14.33 -7.56 29.88
C TYR A 28 -12.98 -8.18 30.20
N LEU A 29 -12.31 -8.74 29.20
CA LEU A 29 -10.93 -9.14 29.34
C LEU A 29 -10.02 -8.01 28.85
N LEU A 30 -9.28 -7.39 29.76
CA LEU A 30 -8.24 -6.41 29.43
C LEU A 30 -6.92 -7.14 29.25
N THR A 31 -6.48 -7.32 28.02
CA THR A 31 -5.20 -7.88 27.67
C THR A 31 -4.44 -6.89 26.80
N PRO A 32 -3.17 -6.58 27.12
CA PRO A 32 -2.36 -5.72 26.26
C PRO A 32 -2.18 -6.33 24.88
N ASP A 33 -2.25 -5.50 23.89
CA ASP A 33 -1.98 -5.87 22.50
C ASP A 33 -0.69 -5.21 22.01
N ASP A 34 -0.07 -5.82 21.01
CA ASP A 34 0.99 -5.17 20.24
C ASP A 34 0.34 -4.34 19.14
N TRP A 35 0.41 -3.02 19.30
CA TRP A 35 -0.20 -2.11 18.37
C TRP A 35 0.49 -2.09 16.99
N GLU A 36 1.78 -2.45 16.94
CA GLU A 36 2.49 -2.61 15.67
C GLU A 36 1.96 -3.81 14.90
N ASP A 37 1.79 -4.95 15.57
CA ASP A 37 1.20 -6.16 14.96
C ASP A 37 -0.25 -5.95 14.52
N VAL A 38 -1.00 -5.10 15.23
CA VAL A 38 -2.39 -4.78 14.88
C VAL A 38 -2.49 -3.82 13.70
N GLY A 39 -1.58 -2.85 13.61
CA GLY A 39 -1.63 -1.78 12.62
C GLY A 39 -0.76 -2.01 11.37
N MET A 40 0.18 -2.94 11.45
CA MET A 40 1.15 -3.17 10.39
C MET A 40 1.18 -4.63 9.95
N ARG A 41 1.62 -4.85 8.72
CA ARG A 41 1.81 -6.18 8.13
C ARG A 41 3.10 -6.22 7.33
N THR A 42 3.56 -7.42 7.02
CA THR A 42 4.60 -7.60 6.02
C THR A 42 4.01 -7.32 4.64
N GLY A 43 4.51 -6.28 3.98
CA GLY A 43 4.13 -5.97 2.61
C GLY A 43 4.94 -6.79 1.61
N LEU A 44 4.30 -7.26 0.54
CA LEU A 44 4.93 -7.99 -0.55
C LEU A 44 4.97 -7.12 -1.80
N ARG A 45 6.18 -6.97 -2.38
CA ARG A 45 6.34 -6.34 -3.69
C ARG A 45 6.73 -7.38 -4.74
N GLN A 46 5.98 -7.41 -5.83
CA GLN A 46 6.21 -8.27 -6.98
C GLN A 46 6.28 -7.41 -8.24
N GLU A 47 7.30 -7.63 -9.07
CA GLU A 47 7.45 -6.92 -10.32
C GLU A 47 7.89 -7.89 -11.42
N TYR A 48 7.12 -7.94 -12.49
CA TYR A 48 7.37 -8.79 -13.64
C TYR A 48 7.43 -7.93 -14.89
N ASN A 49 8.52 -8.03 -15.61
CA ASN A 49 8.72 -7.32 -16.87
C ASN A 49 9.10 -8.33 -17.96
N PHE A 50 8.35 -8.29 -19.04
CA PHE A 50 8.60 -9.09 -20.23
C PHE A 50 8.76 -8.15 -21.43
N SER A 51 9.77 -8.40 -22.26
CA SER A 51 9.95 -7.64 -23.49
C SER A 51 10.48 -8.51 -24.62
N VAL A 52 10.02 -8.19 -25.82
CA VAL A 52 10.51 -8.79 -27.06
C VAL A 52 10.84 -7.68 -28.03
N SER A 53 11.98 -7.80 -28.68
CA SER A 53 12.36 -6.90 -29.77
C SER A 53 12.91 -7.71 -30.93
N ALA A 54 12.62 -7.27 -32.13
CA ALA A 54 13.21 -7.78 -33.35
C ALA A 54 13.44 -6.64 -34.33
N ALA A 55 14.49 -6.76 -35.12
CA ALA A 55 14.82 -5.79 -36.15
C ALA A 55 15.44 -6.50 -37.36
N ASN A 56 15.17 -5.96 -38.53
CA ASN A 56 15.82 -6.30 -39.77
C ASN A 56 16.18 -5.00 -40.52
N GLU A 57 16.72 -5.11 -41.72
CA GLU A 57 17.16 -3.93 -42.50
C GLU A 57 16.03 -2.91 -42.78
N LYS A 58 14.78 -3.33 -42.74
CA LYS A 58 13.63 -2.50 -43.10
C LYS A 58 12.64 -2.22 -42.01
N SER A 59 12.67 -3.00 -40.92
CA SER A 59 11.70 -2.87 -39.85
C SER A 59 12.29 -3.16 -38.49
N SER A 60 11.78 -2.48 -37.49
CA SER A 60 12.01 -2.84 -36.11
C SER A 60 10.68 -2.85 -35.35
N PHE A 61 10.60 -3.74 -34.40
CA PHE A 61 9.51 -3.71 -33.44
C PHE A 61 10.00 -4.00 -32.02
N TYR A 62 9.28 -3.44 -31.08
CA TYR A 62 9.48 -3.67 -29.67
C TYR A 62 8.13 -3.76 -28.97
N VAL A 63 7.96 -4.79 -28.17
CA VAL A 63 6.79 -4.99 -27.32
C VAL A 63 7.26 -5.23 -25.91
N SER A 64 6.63 -4.60 -24.93
CA SER A 64 6.86 -4.91 -23.53
C SER A 64 5.57 -4.92 -22.73
N LEU A 65 5.53 -5.82 -21.76
CA LEU A 65 4.47 -5.92 -20.76
C LEU A 65 5.13 -5.87 -19.38
N GLY A 66 4.55 -5.11 -18.48
CA GLY A 66 5.03 -4.99 -17.12
C GLY A 66 3.86 -5.09 -16.13
N TYR A 67 4.06 -5.82 -15.07
CA TYR A 67 3.15 -5.88 -13.93
C TYR A 67 3.90 -5.53 -12.65
N LEU A 68 3.31 -4.65 -11.86
CA LEU A 68 3.75 -4.30 -10.52
C LEU A 68 2.60 -4.51 -9.55
N GLY A 69 2.82 -5.36 -8.55
CA GLY A 69 2.01 -5.48 -7.35
C GLY A 69 2.83 -5.06 -6.14
N ASN A 70 2.38 -4.07 -5.41
CA ASN A 70 3.04 -3.57 -4.22
C ASN A 70 2.03 -3.47 -3.08
N GLU A 71 2.18 -4.35 -2.11
CA GLU A 71 1.41 -4.29 -0.87
C GLU A 71 2.16 -3.42 0.14
N GLY A 72 1.48 -2.43 0.70
CA GLY A 72 2.06 -1.60 1.75
C GLY A 72 2.14 -2.31 3.09
N ILE A 73 3.02 -1.82 3.95
CA ILE A 73 3.17 -2.32 5.33
C ILE A 73 1.96 -2.03 6.22
N THR A 74 1.07 -1.15 5.78
CA THR A 74 -0.20 -0.87 6.44
C THR A 74 -1.33 -1.40 5.59
N GLU A 75 -2.30 -2.07 6.21
CA GLU A 75 -3.50 -2.57 5.53
C GLU A 75 -4.26 -1.43 4.84
N GLY A 76 -4.71 -1.65 3.61
CA GLY A 76 -5.36 -0.61 2.80
C GLY A 76 -4.41 0.32 2.04
N SER A 77 -3.10 0.00 2.00
CA SER A 77 -2.11 0.73 1.23
C SER A 77 -1.50 -0.18 0.17
N ASP A 78 -2.13 -0.26 -1.00
CA ASP A 78 -1.77 -1.20 -2.07
C ASP A 78 -1.72 -0.49 -3.42
N LEU A 79 -0.82 -0.93 -4.29
CA LEU A 79 -0.72 -0.46 -5.67
C LEU A 79 -0.58 -1.65 -6.62
N LYS A 80 -1.45 -1.73 -7.61
CA LYS A 80 -1.30 -2.63 -8.76
C LYS A 80 -1.18 -1.80 -10.02
N ARG A 81 -0.22 -2.14 -10.86
CA ARG A 81 0.00 -1.44 -12.14
C ARG A 81 0.32 -2.42 -13.24
N LEU A 82 -0.44 -2.34 -14.31
CA LEU A 82 -0.19 -3.04 -15.57
C LEU A 82 0.28 -2.03 -16.60
N THR A 83 1.36 -2.31 -17.28
CA THR A 83 1.89 -1.47 -18.38
C THR A 83 2.11 -2.29 -19.62
N GLY A 84 1.78 -1.71 -20.78
CA GLY A 84 2.07 -2.27 -22.09
C GLY A 84 2.68 -1.21 -22.99
N ARG A 85 3.69 -1.57 -23.77
CA ARG A 85 4.28 -0.70 -24.79
C ARG A 85 4.47 -1.44 -26.07
N LEU A 86 4.15 -0.78 -27.16
CA LEU A 86 4.38 -1.23 -28.51
C LEU A 86 5.12 -0.12 -29.26
N LYS A 87 6.20 -0.46 -29.91
CA LYS A 87 6.90 0.42 -30.86
C LYS A 87 7.17 -0.35 -32.14
N ALA A 88 6.85 0.25 -33.27
CA ALA A 88 7.17 -0.31 -34.57
C ALA A 88 7.60 0.79 -35.52
N ASP A 89 8.57 0.51 -36.35
CA ASP A 89 8.96 1.35 -37.48
C ASP A 89 9.29 0.52 -38.70
N TYR A 90 9.02 1.10 -39.86
CA TYR A 90 9.15 0.44 -41.15
C TYR A 90 9.69 1.39 -42.23
N GLN A 91 10.76 0.99 -42.91
CA GLN A 91 11.33 1.66 -44.07
C GLN A 91 10.60 1.24 -45.34
N ALA A 92 9.53 1.96 -45.66
CA ALA A 92 8.68 1.62 -46.79
C ALA A 92 9.38 1.84 -48.15
N LYS A 93 10.19 2.89 -48.24
CA LYS A 93 11.02 3.24 -49.41
C LYS A 93 12.38 3.77 -48.88
N LYS A 94 13.39 3.86 -49.77
CA LYS A 94 14.68 4.48 -49.40
C LYS A 94 14.55 5.90 -48.87
N TRP A 95 13.48 6.58 -49.24
CA TRP A 95 13.19 7.96 -48.88
C TRP A 95 12.00 8.11 -47.91
N LEU A 96 11.33 6.97 -47.52
CA LEU A 96 10.13 7.01 -46.70
C LEU A 96 10.25 6.01 -45.56
N LYS A 97 10.29 6.52 -44.32
CA LYS A 97 10.18 5.74 -43.09
C LYS A 97 8.92 6.14 -42.34
N ILE A 98 8.18 5.17 -41.87
CA ILE A 98 6.98 5.36 -41.03
C ILE A 98 7.17 4.61 -39.74
N GLY A 99 6.60 5.14 -38.68
CA GLY A 99 6.67 4.45 -37.39
C GLY A 99 5.73 5.04 -36.36
N GLY A 100 5.64 4.37 -35.26
CA GLY A 100 4.86 4.84 -34.16
C GLY A 100 5.13 4.06 -32.88
N ASN A 101 4.67 4.61 -31.80
CA ASN A 101 4.64 3.90 -30.53
C ASN A 101 3.31 4.14 -29.82
N MET A 102 2.93 3.16 -29.04
CA MET A 102 1.76 3.20 -28.18
C MET A 102 2.13 2.66 -26.80
N GLY A 103 1.67 3.33 -25.78
CA GLY A 103 1.78 2.91 -24.39
C GLY A 103 0.41 2.87 -23.76
N TYR A 104 0.21 1.86 -22.93
CA TYR A 104 -0.95 1.70 -22.07
C TYR A 104 -0.48 1.47 -20.64
N ALA A 105 -1.13 2.14 -19.72
CA ALA A 105 -0.93 1.90 -18.29
C ALA A 105 -2.29 1.87 -17.59
N ARG A 106 -2.52 0.84 -16.80
CA ARG A 106 -3.63 0.77 -15.84
C ARG A 106 -3.05 0.71 -14.46
N PHE A 107 -3.58 1.49 -13.56
CA PHE A 107 -3.26 1.40 -12.14
C PHE A 107 -4.54 1.28 -11.30
N ASP A 108 -4.40 0.57 -10.21
CA ASP A 108 -5.38 0.42 -9.16
C ASP A 108 -4.64 0.61 -7.84
N SER A 109 -5.02 1.62 -7.08
CA SER A 109 -4.33 2.01 -5.86
C SER A 109 -5.32 2.22 -4.72
N ASN A 110 -5.08 1.50 -3.64
CA ASN A 110 -5.71 1.78 -2.36
C ASN A 110 -4.79 2.68 -1.54
N SER A 111 -5.34 3.72 -0.98
CA SER A 111 -4.60 4.67 -0.14
C SER A 111 -5.29 4.87 1.20
N LEU A 112 -4.49 5.14 2.22
CA LEU A 112 -4.97 5.42 3.57
C LEU A 112 -5.85 6.68 3.57
N SER A 113 -6.93 6.65 4.32
CA SER A 113 -7.91 7.75 4.36
C SER A 113 -7.33 9.06 4.91
N ASN A 114 -6.28 8.98 5.72
CA ASN A 114 -5.73 10.10 6.48
C ASN A 114 -4.22 10.29 6.27
N ASN A 115 -3.73 10.07 5.08
CA ASN A 115 -2.31 10.07 4.73
C ASN A 115 -1.62 11.46 4.74
N GLY A 116 -2.35 12.53 5.02
CA GLY A 116 -1.81 13.89 4.98
C GLY A 116 -1.56 14.54 6.34
N THR A 117 -1.92 13.90 7.45
CA THR A 117 -1.78 14.49 8.78
C THR A 117 -0.52 13.98 9.49
N SER A 118 0.26 14.89 10.03
CA SER A 118 1.36 14.57 10.95
C SER A 118 0.88 14.24 12.37
N SER A 119 -0.43 14.31 12.61
CA SER A 119 -0.99 14.05 13.93
C SER A 119 -1.13 12.54 14.18
N SER A 120 -0.84 12.11 15.38
CA SER A 120 -0.99 10.71 15.82
C SER A 120 -2.45 10.22 15.77
N THR A 121 -3.41 11.12 15.67
CA THR A 121 -4.83 10.76 15.56
C THR A 121 -5.23 10.32 14.16
N GLY A 122 -4.49 10.69 13.13
CA GLY A 122 -4.80 10.37 11.74
C GLY A 122 -3.73 9.56 11.03
N ASN A 123 -2.54 9.41 11.60
CA ASN A 123 -1.42 8.70 11.01
C ASN A 123 -1.19 7.39 11.76
N ILE A 124 -1.39 6.26 11.07
CA ILE A 124 -1.25 4.93 11.68
C ILE A 124 0.16 4.71 12.25
N TRP A 125 1.20 5.10 11.53
CA TRP A 125 2.58 4.97 11.99
C TRP A 125 2.82 5.73 13.29
N ALA A 126 2.46 7.01 13.34
CA ALA A 126 2.59 7.81 14.53
C ALA A 126 1.73 7.28 15.69
N PHE A 127 0.56 6.73 15.37
CA PHE A 127 -0.34 6.15 16.35
C PHE A 127 0.25 4.90 16.99
N VAL A 128 0.69 3.91 16.20
CA VAL A 128 1.20 2.63 16.73
C VAL A 128 2.50 2.80 17.51
N THR A 129 3.37 3.74 17.09
CA THR A 129 4.64 4.01 17.76
C THR A 129 4.50 4.79 19.09
N GLN A 130 3.42 5.54 19.25
CA GLN A 130 3.14 6.32 20.46
C GLN A 130 2.20 5.60 21.43
N MET A 131 1.49 4.57 20.96
CA MET A 131 0.53 3.88 21.80
C MET A 131 1.23 2.97 22.81
N ALA A 132 0.93 3.17 24.08
CA ALA A 132 1.47 2.32 25.11
C ALA A 132 0.84 0.92 25.07
N PRO A 133 1.64 -0.18 25.13
CA PRO A 133 1.14 -1.55 25.04
C PRO A 133 0.16 -1.96 26.15
N ILE A 134 0.07 -1.16 27.22
CA ILE A 134 -0.89 -1.39 28.30
C ILE A 134 -2.34 -1.24 27.85
N TYR A 135 -2.59 -0.46 26.81
CA TYR A 135 -3.94 -0.26 26.27
C TYR A 135 -4.28 -1.36 25.28
N PRO A 136 -5.39 -2.13 25.53
CA PRO A 136 -5.85 -3.12 24.58
C PRO A 136 -6.26 -2.47 23.26
N ALA A 137 -5.91 -3.10 22.14
CA ALA A 137 -6.37 -2.65 20.83
C ALA A 137 -7.82 -3.06 20.56
N TYR A 138 -8.23 -4.19 21.11
CA TYR A 138 -9.57 -4.74 20.90
C TYR A 138 -10.38 -4.75 22.19
N VAL A 139 -11.69 -4.57 22.05
CA VAL A 139 -12.66 -4.81 23.12
C VAL A 139 -12.98 -6.30 23.14
N ARG A 140 -12.75 -6.97 24.28
CA ARG A 140 -12.94 -8.42 24.40
C ARG A 140 -13.95 -8.80 25.47
N ASN A 141 -14.66 -9.88 25.20
CA ASN A 141 -15.47 -10.58 26.20
C ASN A 141 -14.56 -11.24 27.26
N ALA A 142 -15.13 -11.68 28.37
CA ALA A 142 -14.40 -12.37 29.43
C ALA A 142 -13.71 -13.67 28.99
N ASP A 143 -14.21 -14.33 27.96
CA ASP A 143 -13.65 -15.53 27.34
C ASP A 143 -12.48 -15.26 26.39
N GLY A 144 -12.15 -13.98 26.13
CA GLY A 144 -11.09 -13.54 25.22
C GLY A 144 -11.52 -13.32 23.79
N SER A 145 -12.74 -13.65 23.41
CA SER A 145 -13.27 -13.38 22.08
C SER A 145 -13.40 -11.87 21.85
N ILE A 146 -13.06 -11.41 20.63
CA ILE A 146 -13.24 -10.00 20.24
C ILE A 146 -14.73 -9.71 20.12
N MET A 147 -15.18 -8.65 20.76
CA MET A 147 -16.54 -8.17 20.59
C MET A 147 -16.74 -7.65 19.18
N VAL A 148 -17.88 -7.92 18.60
CA VAL A 148 -18.25 -7.41 17.28
C VAL A 148 -19.40 -6.41 17.39
N ASP A 149 -19.45 -5.47 16.47
CA ASP A 149 -20.58 -4.55 16.32
C ASP A 149 -21.77 -5.23 15.63
N ASN A 150 -22.83 -4.47 15.38
CA ASN A 150 -24.04 -4.95 14.70
C ASN A 150 -23.80 -5.41 13.26
N ASN A 151 -22.66 -5.04 12.66
CA ASN A 151 -22.24 -5.41 11.31
C ASN A 151 -21.26 -6.59 11.30
N GLY A 152 -20.95 -7.16 12.48
CA GLY A 152 -19.97 -8.23 12.62
C GLY A 152 -18.50 -7.76 12.58
N ILE A 153 -18.26 -6.46 12.68
CA ILE A 153 -16.91 -5.89 12.67
C ILE A 153 -16.34 -5.91 14.09
N GLY A 154 -15.10 -6.39 14.25
CA GLY A 154 -14.43 -6.43 15.53
C GLY A 154 -14.27 -5.04 16.14
N MET A 155 -14.76 -4.85 17.35
CA MET A 155 -14.68 -3.59 18.07
C MET A 155 -13.26 -3.31 18.52
N MET A 156 -12.73 -2.17 18.13
CA MET A 156 -11.43 -1.67 18.58
C MET A 156 -11.59 -0.56 19.62
N ASP A 157 -10.57 -0.39 20.45
CA ASP A 157 -10.54 0.66 21.45
C ASP A 157 -10.20 2.02 20.84
N TYR A 158 -11.05 3.00 21.06
CA TYR A 158 -10.81 4.42 20.70
C TYR A 158 -10.22 5.23 21.85
N GLY A 159 -10.08 4.63 23.03
CA GLY A 159 -9.60 5.34 24.21
C GLY A 159 -10.65 6.21 24.89
N SER A 160 -11.91 6.09 24.51
CA SER A 160 -13.05 6.84 25.05
C SER A 160 -13.66 6.25 26.32
N GLY A 161 -13.08 5.17 26.86
CA GLY A 161 -13.58 4.48 28.04
C GLY A 161 -14.58 3.37 27.79
N ILE A 162 -14.85 3.01 26.54
CA ILE A 162 -15.72 1.89 26.17
C ILE A 162 -15.12 0.54 26.62
N ASN A 163 -13.82 0.44 26.62
CA ASN A 163 -13.09 -0.76 27.03
C ASN A 163 -12.92 -0.81 28.55
N ALA A 164 -13.99 -1.21 29.22
CA ALA A 164 -14.07 -1.30 30.68
C ALA A 164 -13.74 0.02 31.41
N GLY A 165 -14.12 1.16 30.85
CA GLY A 165 -13.86 2.47 31.41
C GLY A 165 -12.40 2.94 31.27
N MET A 166 -11.58 2.21 30.51
CA MET A 166 -10.18 2.55 30.29
C MET A 166 -10.04 3.72 29.30
N GLN A 167 -10.14 4.94 29.82
CA GLN A 167 -9.92 6.15 29.07
C GLN A 167 -8.43 6.42 28.90
N ARG A 168 -7.97 6.66 27.68
CA ARG A 168 -6.58 7.04 27.40
C ARG A 168 -6.37 8.53 27.72
N PRO A 169 -5.27 8.89 28.40
CA PRO A 169 -4.96 10.29 28.70
C PRO A 169 -4.44 11.07 27.48
N PHE A 170 -4.09 10.36 26.40
CA PHE A 170 -3.62 10.93 25.13
C PHE A 170 -4.18 10.10 23.97
N ILE A 171 -4.33 10.73 22.81
CA ILE A 171 -4.92 10.11 21.61
C ILE A 171 -6.28 9.46 21.96
N ALA A 172 -7.06 10.16 22.76
CA ALA A 172 -8.41 9.77 23.09
C ALA A 172 -9.32 10.02 21.87
N ASP A 173 -10.36 9.18 21.74
CA ASP A 173 -11.35 9.28 20.68
C ASP A 173 -10.79 9.13 19.26
N ALA A 174 -9.67 8.41 19.11
CA ALA A 174 -9.04 8.15 17.82
C ALA A 174 -8.57 6.70 17.68
N ASN A 175 -8.83 6.10 16.52
CA ASN A 175 -8.24 4.82 16.11
C ASN A 175 -8.07 4.80 14.58
N PRO A 176 -6.96 5.33 14.06
CA PRO A 176 -6.73 5.42 12.62
C PRO A 176 -6.63 4.05 11.94
N ILE A 177 -6.37 2.97 12.68
CA ILE A 177 -6.35 1.61 12.13
C ILE A 177 -7.76 1.19 11.74
N LEU A 178 -8.72 1.33 12.67
CA LEU A 178 -10.12 0.98 12.40
C LEU A 178 -10.75 1.96 11.40
N ASP A 179 -10.48 3.25 11.55
CA ASP A 179 -10.96 4.27 10.60
C ASP A 179 -10.53 3.97 9.17
N ASN A 180 -9.30 3.47 9.00
CA ASN A 180 -8.79 3.11 7.69
C ASN A 180 -9.41 1.81 7.14
N LYS A 181 -9.75 0.85 8.02
CA LYS A 181 -10.48 -0.37 7.62
C LYS A 181 -11.91 -0.07 7.18
N LEU A 182 -12.55 0.90 7.81
CA LEU A 182 -13.94 1.30 7.52
C LEU A 182 -14.04 2.25 6.32
N ASN A 183 -13.00 3.03 6.04
CA ASN A 183 -12.97 4.04 4.99
C ASN A 183 -11.96 3.66 3.91
N THR A 184 -12.38 2.87 2.96
CA THR A 184 -11.54 2.50 1.80
C THR A 184 -11.47 3.65 0.80
N ARG A 185 -10.26 3.99 0.37
CA ARG A 185 -10.00 4.99 -0.66
C ARG A 185 -9.30 4.33 -1.83
N ASN A 186 -10.09 3.94 -2.82
CA ASN A 186 -9.60 3.35 -4.06
C ASN A 186 -9.49 4.41 -5.16
N SER A 187 -8.44 4.33 -5.96
CA SER A 187 -8.23 5.15 -7.14
C SER A 187 -7.80 4.25 -8.30
N GLU A 188 -8.61 4.20 -9.33
CA GLU A 188 -8.30 3.48 -10.56
C GLU A 188 -8.07 4.47 -11.70
N GLY A 189 -7.11 4.17 -12.55
CA GLY A 189 -6.85 4.99 -13.72
C GLY A 189 -6.34 4.18 -14.90
N ASN A 190 -6.66 4.68 -16.08
CA ASN A 190 -6.15 4.17 -17.34
C ASN A 190 -5.52 5.33 -18.11
N ALA A 191 -4.32 5.11 -18.61
CA ALA A 191 -3.61 6.05 -19.44
C ALA A 191 -3.23 5.39 -20.76
N ILE A 192 -3.57 6.04 -21.86
CA ILE A 192 -3.16 5.64 -23.20
C ILE A 192 -2.39 6.80 -23.78
N ASN A 193 -1.21 6.54 -24.27
CA ASN A 193 -0.41 7.49 -25.02
C ASN A 193 0.09 6.86 -26.31
N GLY A 194 0.21 7.65 -27.35
CA GLY A 194 0.70 7.18 -28.62
C GLY A 194 1.17 8.33 -29.50
N ASN A 195 2.13 8.03 -30.33
CA ASN A 195 2.53 8.90 -31.43
C ASN A 195 2.80 8.09 -32.69
N ALA A 196 2.67 8.74 -33.81
CA ALA A 196 3.08 8.23 -35.11
C ALA A 196 3.93 9.28 -35.80
N PHE A 197 4.87 8.85 -36.62
CA PHE A 197 5.71 9.72 -37.40
C PHE A 197 5.87 9.21 -38.83
N VAL A 198 6.10 10.14 -39.72
CA VAL A 198 6.49 9.89 -41.09
C VAL A 198 7.76 10.68 -41.33
N ASP A 199 8.81 10.00 -41.74
CA ASP A 199 10.09 10.62 -42.11
C ASP A 199 10.30 10.50 -43.61
N ILE A 200 10.48 11.64 -44.26
CA ILE A 200 10.61 11.77 -45.72
C ILE A 200 11.96 12.38 -46.01
N THR A 201 12.83 11.61 -46.65
CA THR A 201 14.15 12.02 -47.08
C THR A 201 14.24 11.97 -48.64
N PRO A 202 13.69 12.97 -49.34
CA PRO A 202 13.52 12.91 -50.81
C PRO A 202 14.83 12.97 -51.60
N ILE A 203 15.93 13.45 -51.00
CA ILE A 203 17.22 13.59 -51.70
C ILE A 203 18.31 12.98 -50.81
N ALA A 204 19.05 12.02 -51.37
CA ALA A 204 20.27 11.54 -50.71
C ALA A 204 21.35 12.65 -50.84
N VAL A 205 21.69 13.31 -49.73
CA VAL A 205 22.75 14.30 -49.71
C VAL A 205 24.09 13.57 -49.74
N SER A 206 24.74 13.59 -50.91
CA SER A 206 26.12 13.11 -51.04
C SER A 206 27.06 14.23 -50.60
N TYR A 207 27.70 14.07 -49.47
CA TYR A 207 28.82 14.94 -49.10
C TYR A 207 30.08 14.43 -49.80
N THR A 208 30.51 15.12 -50.82
CA THR A 208 31.90 15.00 -51.32
C THR A 208 32.78 15.79 -50.37
N PRO A 209 33.71 15.16 -49.63
CA PRO A 209 34.71 15.97 -48.90
C PRO A 209 35.57 16.72 -49.91
N LEU A 210 35.49 18.04 -49.86
CA LEU A 210 36.43 18.89 -50.56
C LEU A 210 37.76 18.79 -49.81
N THR A 211 38.68 17.94 -50.28
CA THR A 211 40.08 18.02 -49.89
C THR A 211 40.70 19.21 -50.62
N LEU A 212 40.94 20.30 -49.88
CA LEU A 212 41.78 21.39 -50.33
C LEU A 212 43.26 20.91 -50.38
N PRO A 213 44.00 21.34 -51.40
CA PRO A 213 45.40 20.95 -51.57
C PRO A 213 46.31 21.53 -50.50
#